data_5a53054b9aced11df1b28ad143c4118e
#
_entry.id   5a53054b9aced11df1b28ad143c4118e
#
_cell.length_a   1.000
_cell.length_b   1.000
_cell.length_c   1.000
_cell.angle_alpha   90.00
_cell.angle_beta   90.00
_cell.angle_gamma   90.00
#
_symmetry.space_group_name_H-M   'P 1'
#
loop_
_entity.id
_entity.type
_entity.pdbx_description
1 polymer ?
#
loop_
_entity_poly.entity_id
_entity_poly.type
_entity_poly.pdbx_seq_one_letter_code
_entity_poly.pdbx_strand_id
1 'polypeptide(L)'
;MFGLFSKKPEVCNVLGDSITLRLTAEQTDGKYSVAEFATPGGVGQPPHTHDWNENYVVLEGELNLNIGGHPTIVGTGGSYLVKAGTVHAPTPNGDFCRYVMIGQPGGVESVFKSLKANEKELGDMNKVVEIVTQAGVKIAG
;
A
#
# COMPACT_ATOMS: atom_id res chain seq x y z
N MET A 1 23.13 5.31 -18.29
CA MET A 1 23.94 4.74 -17.27
C MET A 1 23.31 4.83 -15.91
N PHE A 2 22.45 3.88 -15.66
CA PHE A 2 21.57 3.97 -14.50
C PHE A 2 22.18 3.40 -13.23
N GLY A 3 23.02 2.38 -13.34
CA GLY A 3 23.59 1.70 -12.20
C GLY A 3 24.39 2.57 -11.25
N LEU A 4 25.12 3.57 -11.78
CA LEU A 4 25.97 4.44 -10.98
C LEU A 4 25.21 5.55 -10.26
N PHE A 5 24.06 5.98 -10.82
CA PHE A 5 23.35 7.17 -10.33
C PHE A 5 21.97 6.87 -9.79
N SER A 6 21.49 5.63 -9.89
CA SER A 6 20.22 5.27 -9.31
C SER A 6 20.32 5.28 -7.80
N LYS A 7 19.34 5.90 -7.16
CA LYS A 7 19.22 5.87 -5.70
C LYS A 7 18.53 4.57 -5.29
N LYS A 8 18.92 4.06 -4.13
CA LYS A 8 18.15 2.99 -3.51
C LYS A 8 16.75 3.52 -3.17
N PRO A 9 15.70 2.75 -3.43
CA PRO A 9 14.37 3.15 -3.04
C PRO A 9 14.24 3.26 -1.52
N GLU A 10 13.36 4.13 -1.09
CA GLU A 10 13.06 4.26 0.34
C GLU A 10 12.23 3.07 0.81
N VAL A 11 12.58 2.53 1.97
CA VAL A 11 11.81 1.47 2.62
C VAL A 11 11.12 2.05 3.85
N CYS A 12 9.82 1.81 3.95
CA CYS A 12 9.00 2.19 5.09
C CYS A 12 8.59 0.93 5.84
N ASN A 13 9.19 0.70 7.01
CA ASN A 13 8.81 -0.40 7.91
C ASN A 13 7.84 0.17 8.93
N VAL A 14 6.54 0.00 8.68
CA VAL A 14 5.49 0.62 9.49
C VAL A 14 4.37 -0.36 9.76
N LEU A 15 3.85 -0.36 10.98
CA LEU A 15 2.69 -1.18 11.38
C LEU A 15 2.87 -2.68 11.08
N GLY A 16 4.11 -3.18 11.16
CA GLY A 16 4.42 -4.58 10.90
C GLY A 16 4.62 -4.92 9.43
N ASP A 17 4.45 -3.96 8.54
CA ASP A 17 4.61 -4.15 7.09
C ASP A 17 5.96 -3.62 6.61
N SER A 18 6.42 -4.12 5.48
CA SER A 18 7.63 -3.62 4.80
C SER A 18 7.25 -3.14 3.41
N ILE A 19 7.40 -1.83 3.19
CA ILE A 19 6.92 -1.17 1.98
C ILE A 19 8.09 -0.47 1.31
N THR A 20 8.42 -0.88 0.10
CA THR A 20 9.49 -0.28 -0.70
C THR A 20 8.86 0.65 -1.74
N LEU A 21 9.21 1.93 -1.68
CA LEU A 21 8.69 2.93 -2.61
C LEU A 21 9.52 2.89 -3.89
N ARG A 22 9.04 2.16 -4.89
CA ARG A 22 9.77 1.91 -6.13
C ARG A 22 9.79 3.11 -7.08
N LEU A 23 8.62 3.74 -7.28
CA LEU A 23 8.50 4.96 -8.07
C LEU A 23 7.55 5.91 -7.35
N THR A 24 7.92 7.17 -7.31
CA THR A 24 7.12 8.22 -6.69
C THR A 24 6.48 9.10 -7.75
N ALA A 25 5.48 9.90 -7.33
CA ALA A 25 4.84 10.87 -8.22
C ALA A 25 5.85 11.84 -8.84
N GLU A 26 6.87 12.25 -8.08
CA GLU A 26 7.91 13.13 -8.59
C GLU A 26 8.63 12.52 -9.80
N GLN A 27 8.90 11.22 -9.75
CA GLN A 27 9.61 10.53 -10.83
C GLN A 27 8.75 10.30 -12.07
N THR A 28 7.43 10.35 -11.94
CA THR A 28 6.49 10.02 -13.02
C THR A 28 5.65 11.21 -13.47
N ASP A 29 6.03 12.43 -13.09
CA ASP A 29 5.27 13.65 -13.36
C ASP A 29 3.82 13.56 -12.84
N GLY A 30 3.65 12.94 -11.69
CA GLY A 30 2.35 12.80 -11.02
C GLY A 30 1.45 11.71 -11.60
N LYS A 31 1.89 10.95 -12.59
CA LYS A 31 1.02 10.03 -13.31
C LYS A 31 0.72 8.76 -12.54
N TYR A 32 1.71 8.21 -11.83
CA TYR A 32 1.51 7.01 -11.03
C TYR A 32 2.62 6.86 -10.00
N SER A 33 2.39 6.00 -9.03
CA SER A 33 3.39 5.59 -8.03
C SER A 33 3.41 4.07 -7.96
N VAL A 34 4.56 3.50 -7.60
CA VAL A 34 4.71 2.05 -7.46
C VAL A 34 5.31 1.74 -6.10
N ALA A 35 4.63 0.89 -5.35
CA ALA A 35 5.11 0.41 -4.05
C ALA A 35 5.11 -1.12 -4.05
N GLU A 36 6.14 -1.69 -3.46
CA GLU A 36 6.24 -3.14 -3.29
C GLU A 36 6.11 -3.48 -1.82
N PHE A 37 5.21 -4.40 -1.52
CA PHE A 37 4.89 -4.84 -0.16
C PHE A 37 5.44 -6.23 0.08
N ALA A 38 6.05 -6.42 1.25
CA ALA A 38 6.40 -7.73 1.78
C ALA A 38 5.71 -7.83 3.15
N THR A 39 4.55 -8.48 3.17
CA THR A 39 3.62 -8.41 4.29
C THR A 39 3.50 -9.77 4.98
N PRO A 40 3.80 -9.85 6.30
CA PRO A 40 3.57 -11.09 7.06
C PRO A 40 2.07 -11.38 7.23
N GLY A 41 1.75 -12.63 7.41
CA GLY A 41 0.39 -13.04 7.77
C GLY A 41 -0.07 -12.36 9.05
N GLY A 42 -1.33 -12.00 9.12
CA GLY A 42 -1.90 -11.28 10.26
C GLY A 42 -1.71 -9.77 10.23
N VAL A 43 -0.87 -9.28 9.34
CA VAL A 43 -0.69 -7.84 9.10
C VAL A 43 -1.56 -7.44 7.93
N GLY A 44 -2.35 -6.41 8.10
CA GLY A 44 -3.24 -5.95 7.05
C GLY A 44 -3.72 -4.53 7.33
N GLN A 45 -4.46 -4.01 6.36
CA GLN A 45 -5.02 -2.67 6.47
C GLN A 45 -6.49 -2.77 6.82
N PRO A 46 -7.02 -1.87 7.68
CA PRO A 46 -8.46 -1.85 7.93
C PRO A 46 -9.19 -1.45 6.65
N PRO A 47 -10.49 -1.77 6.53
CA PRO A 47 -11.28 -1.33 5.38
C PRO A 47 -11.19 0.19 5.21
N HIS A 48 -10.90 0.62 3.99
CA HIS A 48 -10.68 2.04 3.69
C HIS A 48 -10.98 2.35 2.23
N THR A 49 -11.09 3.63 1.92
CA THR A 49 -11.23 4.14 0.56
C THR A 49 -10.25 5.29 0.32
N HIS A 50 -10.04 5.61 -0.93
CA HIS A 50 -9.28 6.79 -1.37
C HIS A 50 -9.66 7.16 -2.80
N ASP A 51 -9.21 8.33 -3.25
CA ASP A 51 -9.61 8.90 -4.54
C ASP A 51 -8.68 8.53 -5.70
N TRP A 52 -7.85 7.51 -5.53
CA TRP A 52 -7.00 7.01 -6.60
C TRP A 52 -7.24 5.53 -6.85
N ASN A 53 -6.89 5.08 -8.05
CA ASN A 53 -6.94 3.67 -8.41
C ASN A 53 -5.70 2.95 -7.92
N GLU A 54 -5.83 1.68 -7.56
CA GLU A 54 -4.70 0.82 -7.20
C GLU A 54 -4.76 -0.50 -7.95
N ASN A 55 -3.72 -0.78 -8.73
CA ASN A 55 -3.59 -2.06 -9.38
C ASN A 55 -2.62 -2.92 -8.58
N TYR A 56 -3.08 -4.09 -8.15
CA TYR A 56 -2.31 -5.03 -7.34
C TYR A 56 -1.81 -6.17 -8.22
N VAL A 57 -0.52 -6.47 -8.11
CA VAL A 57 0.10 -7.61 -8.81
C VAL A 57 0.80 -8.47 -7.78
N VAL A 58 0.37 -9.72 -7.63
CA VAL A 58 0.91 -10.62 -6.61
C VAL A 58 2.13 -11.36 -7.17
N LEU A 59 3.24 -11.22 -6.46
CA LEU A 59 4.51 -11.83 -6.84
C LEU A 59 4.77 -13.14 -6.11
N GLU A 60 4.31 -13.25 -4.86
CA GLU A 60 4.54 -14.42 -4.02
C GLU A 60 3.43 -14.53 -2.97
N GLY A 61 2.87 -15.72 -2.80
CA GLY A 61 1.77 -15.96 -1.88
C GLY A 61 0.43 -15.57 -2.49
N GLU A 62 -0.54 -15.29 -1.62
CA GLU A 62 -1.88 -14.88 -1.99
C GLU A 62 -2.28 -13.64 -1.21
N LEU A 63 -2.99 -12.74 -1.87
CA LEU A 63 -3.49 -11.51 -1.27
C LEU A 63 -5.01 -11.52 -1.25
N ASN A 64 -5.60 -11.27 -0.07
CA ASN A 64 -7.04 -11.07 0.03
C ASN A 64 -7.29 -9.55 0.09
N LEU A 65 -7.94 -9.01 -0.91
CA LEU A 65 -8.25 -7.58 -1.00
C LEU A 65 -9.49 -7.20 -0.20
N ASN A 66 -10.32 -8.16 0.19
CA ASN A 66 -11.55 -7.90 0.96
C ASN A 66 -12.38 -6.76 0.36
N ILE A 67 -12.82 -6.93 -0.87
CA ILE A 67 -13.55 -5.89 -1.61
C ILE A 67 -14.98 -5.76 -1.05
N GLY A 68 -15.28 -4.60 -0.46
CA GLY A 68 -16.60 -4.35 0.12
C GLY A 68 -16.97 -5.35 1.21
N GLY A 69 -15.98 -5.90 1.92
CA GLY A 69 -16.19 -6.94 2.93
C GLY A 69 -16.27 -8.34 2.36
N HIS A 70 -16.12 -8.52 1.05
CA HIS A 70 -16.13 -9.84 0.41
C HIS A 70 -14.71 -10.33 0.16
N PRO A 71 -14.36 -11.58 0.55
CA PRO A 71 -13.06 -12.15 0.23
C PRO A 71 -12.81 -12.10 -1.28
N THR A 72 -11.68 -11.55 -1.66
CA THR A 72 -11.27 -11.42 -3.06
C THR A 72 -9.80 -11.80 -3.14
N ILE A 73 -9.56 -13.08 -3.42
CA ILE A 73 -8.21 -13.66 -3.35
C ILE A 73 -7.52 -13.54 -4.70
N VAL A 74 -6.33 -12.95 -4.68
CA VAL A 74 -5.47 -12.85 -5.86
C VAL A 74 -4.25 -13.73 -5.59
N GLY A 75 -4.05 -14.74 -6.43
CA GLY A 75 -2.93 -15.67 -6.30
C GLY A 75 -1.67 -15.15 -7.00
N THR A 76 -0.58 -15.87 -6.80
CA THR A 76 0.72 -15.56 -7.44
C THR A 76 0.57 -15.45 -8.95
N GLY A 77 1.08 -14.36 -9.51
CA GLY A 77 0.98 -14.07 -10.94
C GLY A 77 -0.33 -13.38 -11.34
N GLY A 78 -1.28 -13.26 -10.43
CA GLY A 78 -2.55 -12.58 -10.69
C GLY A 78 -2.47 -11.08 -10.44
N SER A 79 -3.48 -10.38 -10.93
CA SER A 79 -3.61 -8.94 -10.72
C SER A 79 -5.07 -8.56 -10.53
N TYR A 80 -5.30 -7.42 -9.89
CA TYR A 80 -6.64 -6.92 -9.63
C TYR A 80 -6.61 -5.39 -9.54
N LEU A 81 -7.54 -4.75 -10.24
CA LEU A 81 -7.67 -3.29 -10.20
C LEU A 81 -8.74 -2.89 -9.17
N VAL A 82 -8.33 -2.17 -8.14
CA VAL A 82 -9.22 -1.55 -7.17
C VAL A 82 -9.43 -0.10 -7.61
N LYS A 83 -10.65 0.20 -8.06
CA LYS A 83 -10.98 1.56 -8.53
C LYS A 83 -11.14 2.51 -7.36
N ALA A 84 -10.87 3.79 -7.61
CA ALA A 84 -11.09 4.86 -6.64
C ALA A 84 -12.49 4.75 -6.02
N GLY A 85 -12.56 4.96 -4.70
CA GLY A 85 -13.82 4.89 -3.96
C GLY A 85 -14.26 3.48 -3.53
N THR A 86 -13.56 2.45 -3.94
CA THR A 86 -13.89 1.07 -3.55
C THR A 86 -13.36 0.77 -2.16
N VAL A 87 -14.23 0.27 -1.27
CA VAL A 87 -13.81 -0.17 0.07
C VAL A 87 -12.99 -1.45 -0.08
N HIS A 88 -11.79 -1.45 0.44
CA HIS A 88 -10.89 -2.60 0.37
C HIS A 88 -10.01 -2.67 1.61
N ALA A 89 -9.51 -3.88 1.90
CA ALA A 89 -8.70 -4.15 3.08
C ALA A 89 -7.69 -5.26 2.75
N PRO A 90 -6.55 -4.90 2.11
CA PRO A 90 -5.55 -5.90 1.72
C PRO A 90 -4.92 -6.58 2.93
N THR A 91 -4.88 -7.90 2.90
CA THR A 91 -4.18 -8.71 3.90
C THR A 91 -3.72 -10.01 3.24
N PRO A 92 -2.57 -10.58 3.63
CA PRO A 92 -2.17 -11.88 3.12
C PRO A 92 -3.20 -12.96 3.43
N ASN A 93 -3.45 -13.84 2.47
CA ASN A 93 -4.21 -15.05 2.69
C ASN A 93 -3.22 -16.18 2.95
N GLY A 94 -2.74 -16.28 4.20
CA GLY A 94 -1.68 -17.20 4.60
C GLY A 94 -0.60 -16.48 5.39
N ASP A 95 0.60 -17.05 5.40
CA ASP A 95 1.68 -16.59 6.28
C ASP A 95 2.45 -15.40 5.75
N PHE A 96 2.39 -15.14 4.45
CA PHE A 96 3.17 -14.08 3.83
C PHE A 96 2.65 -13.79 2.42
N CYS A 97 2.74 -12.53 2.00
CA CYS A 97 2.45 -12.16 0.63
C CYS A 97 3.41 -11.04 0.20
N ARG A 98 3.97 -11.18 -1.00
CA ARG A 98 4.73 -10.10 -1.63
C ARG A 98 3.99 -9.65 -2.87
N TYR A 99 3.73 -8.36 -2.97
CA TYR A 99 2.95 -7.82 -4.07
C TYR A 99 3.39 -6.41 -4.41
N VAL A 100 3.07 -5.99 -5.64
CA VAL A 100 3.29 -4.63 -6.13
C VAL A 100 1.94 -3.94 -6.23
N MET A 101 1.89 -2.69 -5.80
CA MET A 101 0.70 -1.85 -5.94
C MET A 101 1.08 -0.62 -6.75
N ILE A 102 0.29 -0.34 -7.79
CA ILE A 102 0.47 0.83 -8.66
C ILE A 102 -0.68 1.78 -8.40
N GLY A 103 -0.40 2.94 -7.83
CA GLY A 103 -1.39 3.98 -7.57
C GLY A 103 -1.46 4.97 -8.72
N GLN A 104 -2.67 5.33 -9.15
CA GLN A 104 -2.89 6.27 -10.26
C GLN A 104 -4.09 7.17 -9.96
N PRO A 105 -3.90 8.51 -9.94
CA PRO A 105 -2.64 9.24 -10.13
C PRO A 105 -1.62 8.94 -9.03
N GLY A 106 -0.38 9.41 -9.20
CA GLY A 106 0.69 9.20 -8.24
C GLY A 106 0.51 9.99 -6.96
N GLY A 107 1.19 9.55 -5.90
CA GLY A 107 1.19 10.24 -4.61
C GLY A 107 0.94 9.35 -3.40
N VAL A 108 0.61 8.06 -3.59
CA VAL A 108 0.33 7.13 -2.47
C VAL A 108 1.51 7.01 -1.51
N GLU A 109 2.72 7.26 -1.97
CA GLU A 109 3.91 7.25 -1.11
C GLU A 109 3.79 8.19 0.08
N SER A 110 2.97 9.25 -0.03
CA SER A 110 2.78 10.19 1.07
C SER A 110 2.15 9.52 2.30
N VAL A 111 1.31 8.53 2.11
CA VAL A 111 0.71 7.76 3.21
C VAL A 111 1.82 7.07 4.02
N PHE A 112 2.70 6.34 3.33
CA PHE A 112 3.73 5.52 3.98
C PHE A 112 4.85 6.39 4.55
N LYS A 113 5.23 7.45 3.86
CA LYS A 113 6.21 8.41 4.36
C LYS A 113 5.71 9.12 5.62
N SER A 114 4.43 9.48 5.66
CA SER A 114 3.83 10.12 6.83
C SER A 114 3.80 9.18 8.04
N LEU A 115 3.46 7.91 7.81
CA LEU A 115 3.51 6.90 8.87
C LEU A 115 4.95 6.74 9.39
N LYS A 116 5.92 6.62 8.51
CA LYS A 116 7.33 6.48 8.88
C LYS A 116 7.82 7.69 9.68
N ALA A 117 7.45 8.90 9.27
CA ALA A 117 7.85 10.12 9.95
C ALA A 117 7.28 10.22 11.37
N ASN A 118 6.20 9.50 11.67
CA ASN A 118 5.52 9.50 12.96
C ASN A 118 5.59 8.13 13.64
N GLU A 119 6.62 7.34 13.37
CA GLU A 119 6.69 5.94 13.81
C GLU A 119 6.56 5.77 15.31
N LYS A 120 6.99 6.75 16.11
CA LYS A 120 6.89 6.69 17.58
C LYS A 120 5.45 6.80 18.08
N GLU A 121 4.53 7.27 17.26
CA GLU A 121 3.13 7.48 17.62
C GLU A 121 2.19 6.38 17.09
N LEU A 122 2.73 5.40 16.36
CA LEU A 122 1.90 4.39 15.69
C LEU A 122 1.30 3.34 16.64
N GLY A 123 1.68 3.36 17.92
CA GLY A 123 1.01 2.56 18.95
C GLY A 123 -0.38 3.08 19.31
N ASP A 124 -0.69 4.33 18.93
CA ASP A 124 -2.00 4.95 19.15
C ASP A 124 -2.80 4.89 17.85
N MET A 125 -3.85 4.07 17.82
CA MET A 125 -4.67 3.87 16.62
C MET A 125 -5.36 5.16 16.18
N ASN A 126 -5.77 6.03 17.11
CA ASN A 126 -6.37 7.32 16.75
C ASN A 126 -5.37 8.18 15.99
N LYS A 127 -4.10 8.10 16.36
CA LYS A 127 -3.05 8.84 15.66
C LYS A 127 -2.80 8.28 14.27
N VAL A 128 -2.81 6.96 14.12
CA VAL A 128 -2.69 6.32 12.80
C VAL A 128 -3.81 6.79 11.88
N VAL A 129 -5.05 6.78 12.36
CA VAL A 129 -6.21 7.23 11.57
C VAL A 129 -6.04 8.68 11.14
N GLU A 130 -5.59 9.54 12.06
CA GLU A 130 -5.35 10.95 11.75
C GLU A 130 -4.31 11.11 10.62
N ILE A 131 -3.19 10.39 10.73
CA ILE A 131 -2.10 10.47 9.76
C ILE A 131 -2.58 10.04 8.37
N VAL A 132 -3.23 8.87 8.26
CA VAL A 132 -3.67 8.38 6.95
C VAL A 132 -4.81 9.21 6.38
N THR A 133 -5.66 9.78 7.24
CA THR A 133 -6.75 10.65 6.79
C THR A 133 -6.20 11.93 6.16
N GLN A 134 -5.18 12.51 6.77
CA GLN A 134 -4.51 13.69 6.20
C GLN A 134 -3.84 13.39 4.87
N ALA A 135 -3.44 12.15 4.64
CA ALA A 135 -2.83 11.71 3.39
C ALA A 135 -3.86 11.24 2.33
N GLY A 136 -5.15 11.38 2.60
CA GLY A 136 -6.22 11.10 1.64
C GLY A 136 -6.90 9.74 1.78
N VAL A 137 -6.60 8.99 2.84
CA VAL A 137 -7.23 7.69 3.09
C VAL A 137 -8.38 7.86 4.08
N LYS A 138 -9.56 7.35 3.72
CA LYS A 138 -10.74 7.33 4.60
C LYS A 138 -10.91 5.94 5.17
N ILE A 139 -10.89 5.82 6.48
CA ILE A 139 -11.18 4.55 7.14
C ILE A 139 -12.68 4.32 7.08
N ALA A 140 -13.07 3.14 6.56
CA ALA A 140 -14.47 2.77 6.42
C ALA A 140 -14.97 2.16 7.74
N GLY A 141 -16.16 2.48 8.09
CA GLY A 141 -16.76 1.87 9.24
C GLY A 141 -17.16 2.66 10.31
#